data_c3ae5cfca13544fdc63d85475732d456
#
_entry.id   c3ae5cfca13544fdc63d85475732d456
#
_cell.length_a   1.000
_cell.length_b   1.000
_cell.length_c   1.000
_cell.angle_alpha   90.00
_cell.angle_beta   90.00
_cell.angle_gamma   90.00
#
_symmetry.space_group_name_H-M   'P 1'
#
loop_
_entity.id
_entity.type
_entity.pdbx_description
1 polymer ?
#
loop_
_entity_poly.entity_id
_entity_poly.type
_entity_poly.pdbx_seq_one_letter_code
_entity_poly.pdbx_strand_id
1 'polypeptide(L)'
;YQEQVMQIFRTLAGYSLGRADIVRRAMSKKKADVMEKERKIFIYGLQNEDGTWEVEGCINRGVDEQTAVSIFHEMESFASYAFNKSHAAAYAVLSYQTAWLKCHYPKEYMAALLTSVLDNANKVAIYNAECNRLGIRVLPPHVNTSETGFTAVGNDIRFGLLAVKNLGRGFIDRMIEERTREGKFSSFYSFCKRMYGQDLNRRALESLIKCGALDDLGCNRRQMLASVAIVLDTLEADKRKNVEGQIGFFDVIQTDGPSVEEFVPEPMPDICQSEKLIMEKEVTGMYLSGHPMSEYLPVYDKIGARKIGDILEDIREQT
;
A
#
# COMPACT_ATOMS: atom_id res chain seq x y z
N TYR A 1 4.10 -26.34 23.21
CA TYR A 1 2.94 -25.56 22.71
C TYR A 1 2.11 -25.05 23.90
N GLN A 2 1.34 -23.99 23.70
CA GLN A 2 0.53 -23.37 24.76
C GLN A 2 -0.47 -24.36 25.37
N GLU A 3 -1.02 -25.25 24.57
CA GLU A 3 -1.92 -26.31 25.00
C GLU A 3 -1.24 -27.31 25.94
N GLN A 4 0.04 -27.58 25.71
CA GLN A 4 0.83 -28.46 26.60
C GLN A 4 1.07 -27.81 27.95
N VAL A 5 1.34 -26.50 28.00
CA VAL A 5 1.45 -25.76 29.26
C VAL A 5 0.14 -25.84 30.05
N MET A 6 -1.00 -25.61 29.41
CA MET A 6 -2.32 -25.77 30.06
C MET A 6 -2.52 -27.19 30.59
N GLN A 7 -2.09 -28.21 29.82
CA GLN A 7 -2.19 -29.60 30.25
C GLN A 7 -1.31 -29.89 31.48
N ILE A 8 -0.11 -29.32 31.55
CA ILE A 8 0.78 -29.44 32.73
C ILE A 8 0.09 -28.87 33.96
N PHE A 9 -0.48 -27.65 33.91
CA PHE A 9 -1.23 -27.08 35.02
C PHE A 9 -2.38 -27.97 35.49
N ARG A 10 -3.13 -28.52 34.52
CA ARG A 10 -4.27 -29.41 34.83
C ARG A 10 -3.83 -30.73 35.46
N THR A 11 -2.83 -31.37 34.84
CA THR A 11 -2.41 -32.73 35.26
C THR A 11 -1.65 -32.72 36.55
N LEU A 12 -0.73 -31.78 36.75
CA LEU A 12 0.15 -31.78 37.91
C LEU A 12 -0.45 -31.06 39.11
N ALA A 13 -1.20 -29.95 38.89
CA ALA A 13 -1.68 -29.13 39.98
C ALA A 13 -3.22 -29.09 40.13
N GLY A 14 -3.98 -29.80 39.25
CA GLY A 14 -5.43 -29.89 39.38
C GLY A 14 -6.20 -28.65 38.91
N TYR A 15 -5.63 -27.82 38.07
CA TYR A 15 -6.31 -26.64 37.52
C TYR A 15 -7.51 -27.02 36.65
N SER A 16 -8.58 -26.26 36.73
CA SER A 16 -9.65 -26.30 35.72
C SER A 16 -9.13 -25.79 34.38
N LEU A 17 -9.78 -26.20 33.28
CA LEU A 17 -9.41 -25.72 31.93
C LEU A 17 -9.47 -24.19 31.81
N GLY A 18 -10.52 -23.58 32.39
CA GLY A 18 -10.69 -22.13 32.35
C GLY A 18 -9.59 -21.38 33.10
N ARG A 19 -9.21 -21.88 34.31
CA ARG A 19 -8.12 -21.28 35.05
C ARG A 19 -6.76 -21.46 34.37
N ALA A 20 -6.48 -22.64 33.84
CA ALA A 20 -5.26 -22.89 33.07
C ALA A 20 -5.14 -21.94 31.84
N ASP A 21 -6.24 -21.58 31.18
CA ASP A 21 -6.24 -20.60 30.09
C ASP A 21 -5.96 -19.17 30.59
N ILE A 22 -6.46 -18.79 31.76
CA ILE A 22 -6.15 -17.48 32.37
C ILE A 22 -4.64 -17.37 32.64
N VAL A 23 -4.03 -18.41 33.21
CA VAL A 23 -2.59 -18.46 33.48
C VAL A 23 -1.79 -18.40 32.19
N ARG A 24 -2.16 -19.20 31.19
CA ARG A 24 -1.54 -19.14 29.86
C ARG A 24 -1.56 -17.72 29.25
N ARG A 25 -2.69 -17.00 29.37
CA ARG A 25 -2.79 -15.61 28.90
C ARG A 25 -1.92 -14.65 29.72
N ALA A 26 -1.82 -14.86 31.01
CA ALA A 26 -0.95 -14.06 31.90
C ALA A 26 0.53 -14.25 31.52
N MET A 27 0.95 -15.51 31.27
CA MET A 27 2.28 -15.85 30.79
C MET A 27 2.58 -15.15 29.46
N SER A 28 1.69 -15.24 28.47
CA SER A 28 1.86 -14.60 27.16
C SER A 28 1.97 -13.07 27.25
N LYS A 29 1.32 -12.45 28.23
CA LYS A 29 1.34 -11.00 28.47
C LYS A 29 2.43 -10.55 29.45
N LYS A 30 3.28 -11.46 29.92
CA LYS A 30 4.40 -11.21 30.85
C LYS A 30 3.98 -10.44 32.09
N LYS A 31 2.84 -10.81 32.70
CA LYS A 31 2.33 -10.20 33.95
C LYS A 31 3.00 -10.83 35.18
N ALA A 32 4.11 -10.25 35.60
CA ALA A 32 4.95 -10.79 36.69
C ALA A 32 4.22 -10.98 38.02
N ASP A 33 3.34 -10.03 38.40
CA ASP A 33 2.53 -10.07 39.63
C ASP A 33 1.55 -11.26 39.64
N VAL A 34 0.94 -11.54 38.49
CA VAL A 34 0.04 -12.70 38.33
C VAL A 34 0.84 -14.01 38.38
N MET A 35 2.00 -14.02 37.71
CA MET A 35 2.85 -15.21 37.67
C MET A 35 3.39 -15.63 39.06
N GLU A 36 3.79 -14.66 39.88
CA GLU A 36 4.23 -14.96 41.22
C GLU A 36 3.11 -15.53 42.13
N LYS A 37 1.89 -15.04 41.96
CA LYS A 37 0.71 -15.61 42.65
C LYS A 37 0.43 -17.04 42.18
N GLU A 38 0.37 -17.24 40.85
CA GLU A 38 0.07 -18.54 40.27
C GLU A 38 1.18 -19.57 40.56
N ARG A 39 2.45 -19.16 40.73
CA ARG A 39 3.54 -20.03 41.16
C ARG A 39 3.23 -20.67 42.53
N LYS A 40 2.78 -19.87 43.50
CA LYS A 40 2.41 -20.40 44.83
C LYS A 40 1.22 -21.34 44.73
N ILE A 41 0.21 -20.98 43.96
CA ILE A 41 -0.97 -21.81 43.77
C ILE A 41 -0.62 -23.13 43.05
N PHE A 42 0.23 -23.07 42.04
CA PHE A 42 0.67 -24.29 41.32
C PHE A 42 1.41 -25.27 42.25
N ILE A 43 2.25 -24.75 43.15
CA ILE A 43 3.03 -25.58 44.06
C ILE A 43 2.18 -26.07 45.23
N TYR A 44 1.53 -25.16 45.98
CA TYR A 44 0.89 -25.44 47.26
C TYR A 44 -0.62 -25.60 47.23
N GLY A 45 -1.27 -25.18 46.11
CA GLY A 45 -2.72 -25.19 45.96
C GLY A 45 -3.41 -23.91 46.40
N LEU A 46 -4.71 -23.86 46.22
CA LEU A 46 -5.61 -22.79 46.66
C LEU A 46 -6.89 -23.41 47.21
N GLN A 47 -7.20 -23.08 48.46
CA GLN A 47 -8.44 -23.50 49.11
C GLN A 47 -9.49 -22.37 49.08
N ASN A 48 -10.73 -22.76 48.97
CA ASN A 48 -11.88 -21.90 49.14
C ASN A 48 -12.15 -21.67 50.64
N GLU A 49 -13.02 -20.72 50.99
CA GLU A 49 -13.42 -20.40 52.35
C GLU A 49 -14.08 -21.58 53.09
N ASP A 50 -14.70 -22.49 52.36
CA ASP A 50 -15.36 -23.71 52.86
C ASP A 50 -14.38 -24.88 53.06
N GLY A 51 -13.07 -24.68 52.84
CA GLY A 51 -12.03 -25.69 52.98
C GLY A 51 -11.91 -26.65 51.77
N THR A 52 -12.72 -26.50 50.74
CA THR A 52 -12.55 -27.27 49.49
C THR A 52 -11.41 -26.72 48.64
N TRP A 53 -10.81 -27.57 47.85
CA TRP A 53 -9.75 -27.13 46.93
C TRP A 53 -10.32 -26.51 45.67
N GLU A 54 -10.00 -25.25 45.39
CA GLU A 54 -10.16 -24.66 44.07
C GLU A 54 -9.07 -25.16 43.11
N VAL A 55 -7.81 -25.27 43.62
CA VAL A 55 -6.67 -25.90 42.96
C VAL A 55 -5.94 -26.74 43.99
N GLU A 56 -5.75 -28.02 43.71
CA GLU A 56 -5.09 -28.92 44.69
C GLU A 56 -3.61 -28.59 44.90
N GLY A 57 -2.92 -28.16 43.85
CA GLY A 57 -1.48 -27.91 43.82
C GLY A 57 -0.65 -29.18 43.65
N CYS A 58 0.57 -29.01 43.21
CA CYS A 58 1.47 -30.13 42.88
C CYS A 58 1.79 -31.01 44.10
N ILE A 59 2.05 -30.41 45.25
CA ILE A 59 2.43 -31.15 46.51
C ILE A 59 1.31 -32.07 46.93
N ASN A 60 0.06 -31.60 46.97
CA ASN A 60 -1.07 -32.41 47.37
C ASN A 60 -1.40 -33.51 46.37
N ARG A 61 -0.89 -33.43 45.18
CA ARG A 61 -1.00 -34.44 44.13
C ARG A 61 0.22 -35.36 44.03
N GLY A 62 1.13 -35.29 45.01
CA GLY A 62 2.27 -36.19 45.15
C GLY A 62 3.51 -35.81 44.34
N VAL A 63 3.58 -34.58 43.87
CA VAL A 63 4.80 -34.02 43.24
C VAL A 63 5.62 -33.31 44.30
N ASP A 64 6.89 -33.63 44.44
CA ASP A 64 7.75 -32.95 45.41
C ASP A 64 7.97 -31.48 45.08
N GLU A 65 8.24 -30.68 46.12
CA GLU A 65 8.34 -29.23 45.98
C GLU A 65 9.44 -28.79 45.00
N GLN A 66 10.62 -29.42 45.06
CA GLN A 66 11.75 -29.03 44.21
C GLN A 66 11.40 -29.28 42.71
N THR A 67 10.77 -30.39 42.41
CA THR A 67 10.30 -30.74 41.08
C THR A 67 9.23 -29.76 40.62
N ALA A 68 8.23 -29.43 41.46
CA ALA A 68 7.20 -28.47 41.16
C ALA A 68 7.75 -27.06 40.83
N VAL A 69 8.71 -26.60 41.67
CA VAL A 69 9.42 -25.30 41.45
C VAL A 69 10.19 -25.32 40.12
N SER A 70 10.91 -26.41 39.83
CA SER A 70 11.69 -26.53 38.62
C SER A 70 10.80 -26.49 37.37
N ILE A 71 9.69 -27.26 37.37
CA ILE A 71 8.72 -27.29 36.28
C ILE A 71 8.10 -25.90 36.05
N PHE A 72 7.71 -25.20 37.14
CA PHE A 72 7.15 -23.85 37.01
C PHE A 72 8.16 -22.87 36.41
N HIS A 73 9.40 -22.91 36.85
CA HIS A 73 10.48 -22.07 36.35
C HIS A 73 10.76 -22.34 34.84
N GLU A 74 10.77 -23.61 34.45
CA GLU A 74 10.90 -23.95 33.02
C GLU A 74 9.73 -23.42 32.20
N MET A 75 8.50 -23.51 32.67
CA MET A 75 7.32 -22.97 32.01
C MET A 75 7.38 -21.43 31.91
N GLU A 76 7.84 -20.75 32.99
CA GLU A 76 8.01 -19.30 33.03
C GLU A 76 9.10 -18.85 32.06
N SER A 77 10.25 -19.52 32.02
CA SER A 77 11.34 -19.30 31.09
C SER A 77 10.88 -19.53 29.64
N PHE A 78 10.16 -20.62 29.41
CA PHE A 78 9.53 -20.91 28.11
C PHE A 78 8.61 -19.75 27.67
N ALA A 79 7.72 -19.29 28.55
CA ALA A 79 6.79 -18.20 28.24
C ALA A 79 7.48 -16.87 27.93
N SER A 80 8.66 -16.65 28.50
CA SER A 80 9.43 -15.41 28.28
C SER A 80 10.19 -15.39 26.96
N TYR A 81 10.71 -16.52 26.49
CA TYR A 81 11.63 -16.62 25.37
C TYR A 81 11.21 -17.59 24.27
N ALA A 82 10.25 -18.49 24.53
CA ALA A 82 9.89 -19.50 23.54
C ALA A 82 9.02 -18.92 22.45
N PHE A 83 9.38 -19.27 21.23
CA PHE A 83 8.64 -18.97 20.04
C PHE A 83 8.42 -20.26 19.23
N ASN A 84 7.28 -20.38 18.57
CA ASN A 84 6.98 -21.55 17.77
C ASN A 84 8.03 -21.73 16.67
N LYS A 85 8.88 -22.76 16.80
CA LYS A 85 9.97 -23.04 15.87
C LYS A 85 9.47 -23.26 14.45
N SER A 86 8.34 -23.93 14.27
CA SER A 86 7.75 -24.16 12.95
C SER A 86 7.32 -22.84 12.29
N HIS A 87 6.74 -21.92 13.06
CA HIS A 87 6.41 -20.57 12.60
C HIS A 87 7.68 -19.80 12.23
N ALA A 88 8.69 -19.79 13.11
CA ALA A 88 9.96 -19.13 12.84
C ALA A 88 10.66 -19.68 11.60
N ALA A 89 10.69 -21.01 11.44
CA ALA A 89 11.29 -21.65 10.27
C ALA A 89 10.57 -21.29 8.97
N ALA A 90 9.23 -21.30 8.97
CA ALA A 90 8.45 -20.92 7.79
C ALA A 90 8.71 -19.44 7.40
N TYR A 91 8.70 -18.53 8.37
CA TYR A 91 8.99 -17.12 8.09
C TYR A 91 10.46 -16.86 7.73
N ALA A 92 11.40 -17.64 8.25
CA ALA A 92 12.81 -17.56 7.84
C ALA A 92 12.98 -17.90 6.36
N VAL A 93 12.30 -18.93 5.86
CA VAL A 93 12.29 -19.28 4.43
C VAL A 93 11.71 -18.13 3.60
N LEU A 94 10.57 -17.59 4.00
CA LEU A 94 9.94 -16.46 3.30
C LEU A 94 10.84 -15.22 3.32
N SER A 95 11.45 -14.90 4.46
CA SER A 95 12.38 -13.76 4.59
C SER A 95 13.59 -13.94 3.67
N TYR A 96 14.14 -15.14 3.59
CA TYR A 96 15.23 -15.45 2.67
C TYR A 96 14.80 -15.28 1.21
N GLN A 97 13.64 -15.82 0.82
CA GLN A 97 13.11 -15.70 -0.54
C GLN A 97 12.89 -14.23 -0.94
N THR A 98 12.30 -13.43 -0.06
CA THR A 98 12.08 -11.99 -0.33
C THR A 98 13.39 -11.21 -0.42
N ALA A 99 14.39 -11.52 0.42
CA ALA A 99 15.72 -10.93 0.36
C ALA A 99 16.44 -11.32 -0.94
N TRP A 100 16.34 -12.58 -1.34
CA TRP A 100 16.92 -13.09 -2.57
C TRP A 100 16.30 -12.42 -3.81
N LEU A 101 14.98 -12.32 -3.87
CA LEU A 101 14.27 -11.64 -4.95
C LEU A 101 14.64 -10.16 -5.01
N LYS A 102 14.72 -9.48 -3.87
CA LYS A 102 15.14 -8.08 -3.82
C LYS A 102 16.57 -7.88 -4.30
N CYS A 103 17.47 -8.84 -4.05
CA CYS A 103 18.86 -8.78 -4.48
C CYS A 103 19.03 -9.02 -5.99
N HIS A 104 18.34 -10.05 -6.53
CA HIS A 104 18.54 -10.50 -7.91
C HIS A 104 17.59 -9.87 -8.91
N TYR A 105 16.37 -9.47 -8.46
CA TYR A 105 15.30 -8.88 -9.26
C TYR A 105 14.72 -7.65 -8.57
N PRO A 106 15.56 -6.62 -8.27
CA PRO A 106 15.13 -5.49 -7.43
C PRO A 106 13.95 -4.72 -8.02
N LYS A 107 13.88 -4.54 -9.33
CA LYS A 107 12.82 -3.79 -10.01
C LYS A 107 11.48 -4.52 -9.91
N GLU A 108 11.48 -5.79 -10.25
CA GLU A 108 10.30 -6.65 -10.23
C GLU A 108 9.79 -6.81 -8.79
N TYR A 109 10.71 -7.01 -7.84
CA TYR A 109 10.39 -7.08 -6.43
C TYR A 109 9.76 -5.79 -5.90
N MET A 110 10.38 -4.64 -6.20
CA MET A 110 9.87 -3.35 -5.76
C MET A 110 8.54 -2.98 -6.45
N ALA A 111 8.36 -3.32 -7.72
CA ALA A 111 7.08 -3.13 -8.41
C ALA A 111 5.96 -3.97 -7.78
N ALA A 112 6.22 -5.23 -7.46
CA ALA A 112 5.27 -6.09 -6.76
C ALA A 112 4.97 -5.57 -5.34
N LEU A 113 5.99 -5.12 -4.61
CA LEU A 113 5.85 -4.57 -3.27
C LEU A 113 5.01 -3.27 -3.27
N LEU A 114 5.29 -2.34 -4.19
CA LEU A 114 4.50 -1.12 -4.39
C LEU A 114 3.05 -1.46 -4.73
N THR A 115 2.82 -2.45 -5.60
CA THR A 115 1.49 -2.92 -5.99
C THR A 115 0.72 -3.51 -4.80
N SER A 116 1.40 -4.19 -3.87
CA SER A 116 0.76 -4.79 -2.69
C SER A 116 0.26 -3.76 -1.66
N VAL A 117 0.67 -2.51 -1.76
CA VAL A 117 0.34 -1.43 -0.81
C VAL A 117 -0.34 -0.22 -1.45
N LEU A 118 -0.98 -0.40 -2.61
CA LEU A 118 -1.66 0.68 -3.37
C LEU A 118 -2.61 1.52 -2.52
N ASP A 119 -3.28 0.90 -1.54
CA ASP A 119 -4.24 1.57 -0.66
C ASP A 119 -3.58 2.40 0.46
N ASN A 120 -2.24 2.37 0.56
CA ASN A 120 -1.50 3.03 1.63
C ASN A 120 -0.43 3.98 1.09
N ALA A 121 -0.82 5.23 0.86
CA ALA A 121 0.04 6.27 0.31
C ALA A 121 1.36 6.46 1.11
N ASN A 122 1.34 6.29 2.44
CA ASN A 122 2.54 6.40 3.26
C ASN A 122 3.53 5.27 2.96
N LYS A 123 3.05 4.03 2.81
CA LYS A 123 3.92 2.90 2.43
C LYS A 123 4.44 3.05 1.00
N VAL A 124 3.60 3.51 0.08
CA VAL A 124 4.02 3.81 -1.30
C VAL A 124 5.16 4.83 -1.29
N ALA A 125 5.07 5.90 -0.49
CA ALA A 125 6.13 6.91 -0.37
C ALA A 125 7.43 6.32 0.21
N ILE A 126 7.35 5.48 1.26
CA ILE A 126 8.52 4.81 1.86
C ILE A 126 9.20 3.89 0.82
N TYR A 127 8.43 3.09 0.10
CA TYR A 127 8.99 2.18 -0.89
C TYR A 127 9.51 2.89 -2.14
N ASN A 128 8.92 4.05 -2.49
CA ASN A 128 9.48 4.92 -3.53
C ASN A 128 10.85 5.49 -3.12
N ALA A 129 11.01 5.90 -1.86
CA ALA A 129 12.32 6.33 -1.33
C ALA A 129 13.34 5.18 -1.39
N GLU A 130 12.93 3.94 -1.09
CA GLU A 130 13.79 2.77 -1.23
C GLU A 130 14.14 2.47 -2.70
N CYS A 131 13.23 2.64 -3.65
CA CYS A 131 13.53 2.56 -5.08
C CYS A 131 14.62 3.55 -5.46
N ASN A 132 14.51 4.80 -5.04
CA ASN A 132 15.53 5.84 -5.29
C ASN A 132 16.90 5.45 -4.70
N ARG A 133 16.92 4.88 -3.49
CA ARG A 133 18.16 4.39 -2.85
C ARG A 133 18.81 3.25 -3.65
N LEU A 134 18.00 2.43 -4.31
CA LEU A 134 18.44 1.34 -5.19
C LEU A 134 18.81 1.82 -6.61
N GLY A 135 18.69 3.11 -6.90
CA GLY A 135 18.91 3.67 -8.24
C GLY A 135 17.79 3.36 -9.24
N ILE A 136 16.62 2.96 -8.77
CA ILE A 136 15.44 2.65 -9.58
C ILE A 136 14.52 3.87 -9.56
N ARG A 137 14.24 4.45 -10.72
CA ARG A 137 13.29 5.56 -10.83
C ARG A 137 11.86 5.04 -10.92
N VAL A 138 10.94 5.71 -10.27
CA VAL A 138 9.50 5.48 -10.46
C VAL A 138 9.01 6.52 -11.47
N LEU A 139 8.73 6.04 -12.69
CA LEU A 139 8.26 6.87 -13.81
C LEU A 139 6.80 7.27 -13.59
N PRO A 140 6.39 8.48 -14.00
CA PRO A 140 5.00 8.93 -13.90
C PRO A 140 4.00 7.98 -14.56
N PRO A 141 2.72 7.99 -14.16
CA PRO A 141 1.69 7.23 -14.85
C PRO A 141 1.52 7.74 -16.28
N HIS A 142 1.06 6.87 -17.18
CA HIS A 142 0.85 7.21 -18.58
C HIS A 142 -0.25 6.31 -19.19
N VAL A 143 -1.28 6.88 -19.81
CA VAL A 143 -2.44 6.14 -20.32
C VAL A 143 -2.09 5.09 -21.37
N ASN A 144 -1.03 5.32 -22.15
CA ASN A 144 -0.59 4.40 -23.20
C ASN A 144 0.36 3.29 -22.72
N THR A 145 0.90 3.37 -21.50
CA THR A 145 1.96 2.42 -21.07
C THR A 145 1.79 1.89 -19.65
N SER A 146 1.06 2.60 -18.78
CA SER A 146 0.83 2.12 -17.40
C SER A 146 -0.17 0.98 -17.37
N GLU A 147 0.07 0.03 -16.47
CA GLU A 147 -0.86 -1.04 -16.12
C GLU A 147 -1.65 -0.68 -14.85
N THR A 148 -2.51 -1.58 -14.42
CA THR A 148 -3.28 -1.42 -13.17
C THR A 148 -2.37 -1.26 -11.95
N GLY A 149 -1.36 -2.12 -11.81
CA GLY A 149 -0.33 -2.05 -10.78
C GLY A 149 0.97 -1.42 -11.27
N PHE A 150 1.94 -1.30 -10.37
CA PHE A 150 3.31 -0.90 -10.74
C PHE A 150 3.97 -2.01 -11.55
N THR A 151 4.70 -1.63 -12.60
CA THR A 151 5.36 -2.58 -13.51
C THR A 151 6.81 -2.20 -13.76
N ALA A 152 7.69 -3.20 -13.82
CA ALA A 152 9.08 -2.99 -14.21
C ALA A 152 9.17 -2.70 -15.72
N VAL A 153 9.89 -1.63 -16.09
CA VAL A 153 10.07 -1.21 -17.48
C VAL A 153 11.53 -0.80 -17.69
N GLY A 154 12.28 -1.60 -18.44
CA GLY A 154 13.72 -1.37 -18.59
C GLY A 154 14.44 -1.43 -17.24
N ASN A 155 15.07 -0.35 -16.81
CA ASN A 155 15.73 -0.22 -15.51
C ASN A 155 14.88 0.50 -14.45
N ASP A 156 13.67 0.90 -14.78
CA ASP A 156 12.79 1.72 -13.96
C ASP A 156 11.48 0.97 -13.63
N ILE A 157 10.64 1.60 -12.83
CA ILE A 157 9.28 1.13 -12.51
C ILE A 157 8.29 2.15 -13.05
N ARG A 158 7.28 1.72 -13.81
CA ARG A 158 6.15 2.56 -14.22
C ARG A 158 5.08 2.59 -13.13
N PHE A 159 4.58 3.79 -12.84
CA PHE A 159 3.53 4.01 -11.85
C PHE A 159 2.22 3.32 -12.24
N GLY A 160 1.63 2.58 -11.31
CA GLY A 160 0.36 1.87 -11.50
C GLY A 160 -0.85 2.82 -11.44
N LEU A 161 -1.77 2.68 -12.38
CA LEU A 161 -2.93 3.57 -12.48
C LEU A 161 -3.88 3.47 -11.29
N LEU A 162 -3.97 2.30 -10.64
CA LEU A 162 -4.83 2.10 -9.47
C LEU A 162 -4.35 2.89 -8.23
N ALA A 163 -3.10 3.34 -8.22
CA ALA A 163 -2.59 4.23 -7.17
C ALA A 163 -2.99 5.70 -7.36
N VAL A 164 -3.60 6.05 -8.49
CA VAL A 164 -4.13 7.39 -8.75
C VAL A 164 -5.54 7.48 -8.19
N LYS A 165 -5.80 8.50 -7.36
CA LYS A 165 -7.14 8.73 -6.78
C LYS A 165 -8.21 8.89 -7.86
N ASN A 166 -9.43 8.50 -7.52
CA ASN A 166 -10.62 8.58 -8.36
C ASN A 166 -10.58 7.68 -9.61
N LEU A 167 -9.59 6.80 -9.76
CA LEU A 167 -9.58 5.78 -10.81
C LEU A 167 -10.02 4.44 -10.23
N GLY A 168 -11.13 3.92 -10.72
CA GLY A 168 -11.62 2.59 -10.37
C GLY A 168 -10.96 1.50 -11.25
N ARG A 169 -10.76 0.30 -10.69
CA ARG A 169 -10.19 -0.84 -11.42
C ARG A 169 -10.93 -1.11 -12.74
N GLY A 170 -12.26 -1.13 -12.73
CA GLY A 170 -13.05 -1.40 -13.93
C GLY A 170 -12.83 -0.37 -15.06
N PHE A 171 -12.65 0.92 -14.71
CA PHE A 171 -12.29 1.94 -15.69
C PHE A 171 -10.88 1.70 -16.27
N ILE A 172 -9.91 1.37 -15.40
CA ILE A 172 -8.52 1.12 -15.82
C ILE A 172 -8.45 -0.10 -16.74
N ASP A 173 -9.13 -1.19 -16.37
CA ASP A 173 -9.12 -2.42 -17.18
C ASP A 173 -9.71 -2.16 -18.57
N ARG A 174 -10.85 -1.44 -18.67
CA ARG A 174 -11.43 -1.04 -19.96
C ARG A 174 -10.50 -0.13 -20.78
N MET A 175 -9.79 0.78 -20.14
CA MET A 175 -8.82 1.63 -20.83
C MET A 175 -7.65 0.83 -21.40
N ILE A 176 -7.16 -0.18 -20.65
CA ILE A 176 -6.10 -1.08 -21.10
C ILE A 176 -6.61 -1.96 -22.27
N GLU A 177 -7.82 -2.51 -22.16
CA GLU A 177 -8.46 -3.26 -23.24
C GLU A 177 -8.63 -2.42 -24.50
N GLU A 178 -9.11 -1.19 -24.35
CA GLU A 178 -9.34 -0.26 -25.45
C GLU A 178 -8.05 0.09 -26.19
N ARG A 179 -6.97 0.42 -25.47
CA ARG A 179 -5.67 0.70 -26.10
C ARG A 179 -5.03 -0.53 -26.74
N THR A 180 -5.34 -1.72 -26.23
CA THR A 180 -4.85 -3.00 -26.76
C THR A 180 -5.58 -3.33 -28.06
N ARG A 181 -6.89 -3.06 -28.13
CA ARG A 181 -7.73 -3.34 -29.30
C ARG A 181 -7.50 -2.35 -30.44
N GLU A 182 -7.53 -1.05 -30.14
CA GLU A 182 -7.55 0.04 -31.13
C GLU A 182 -6.21 0.79 -31.22
N GLY A 183 -5.17 0.32 -30.52
CA GLY A 183 -3.88 0.98 -30.46
C GLY A 183 -3.84 2.16 -29.50
N LYS A 184 -2.67 2.82 -29.44
CA LYS A 184 -2.42 3.94 -28.53
C LYS A 184 -3.37 5.10 -28.75
N PHE A 185 -3.68 5.83 -27.70
CA PHE A 185 -4.37 7.12 -27.78
C PHE A 185 -3.42 8.15 -28.39
N SER A 186 -3.85 8.80 -29.45
CA SER A 186 -3.03 9.73 -30.22
C SER A 186 -3.14 11.19 -29.75
N SER A 187 -4.31 11.58 -29.19
CA SER A 187 -4.57 12.93 -28.70
C SER A 187 -5.47 12.91 -27.47
N PHE A 188 -5.54 14.03 -26.76
CA PHE A 188 -6.46 14.23 -25.62
C PHE A 188 -7.91 13.98 -26.03
N TYR A 189 -8.35 14.50 -27.17
CA TYR A 189 -9.71 14.31 -27.65
C TYR A 189 -9.96 12.84 -28.05
N SER A 190 -9.02 12.19 -28.72
CA SER A 190 -9.10 10.76 -29.06
C SER A 190 -9.25 9.91 -27.80
N PHE A 191 -8.50 10.21 -26.73
CA PHE A 191 -8.65 9.54 -25.43
C PHE A 191 -10.06 9.74 -24.88
N CYS A 192 -10.53 10.97 -24.76
CA CYS A 192 -11.86 11.28 -24.22
C CYS A 192 -12.96 10.59 -25.03
N LYS A 193 -12.91 10.66 -26.38
CA LYS A 193 -13.91 10.07 -27.27
C LYS A 193 -13.99 8.54 -27.14
N ARG A 194 -12.85 7.86 -27.14
CA ARG A 194 -12.77 6.40 -27.02
C ARG A 194 -13.18 5.90 -25.63
N MET A 195 -12.88 6.68 -24.59
CA MET A 195 -13.22 6.32 -23.22
C MET A 195 -14.61 6.82 -22.78
N TYR A 196 -15.27 7.65 -23.58
CA TYR A 196 -16.61 8.13 -23.27
C TYR A 196 -17.63 6.97 -23.25
N GLY A 197 -18.38 6.84 -22.14
CA GLY A 197 -19.28 5.69 -21.93
C GLY A 197 -18.62 4.45 -21.34
N GLN A 198 -17.30 4.48 -21.08
CA GLN A 198 -16.52 3.46 -20.41
C GLN A 198 -16.22 3.84 -18.94
N ASP A 199 -17.19 4.46 -18.26
CA ASP A 199 -17.08 5.02 -16.89
C ASP A 199 -16.09 6.20 -16.77
N LEU A 200 -15.70 6.83 -17.88
CA LEU A 200 -14.97 8.10 -17.83
C LEU A 200 -15.88 9.17 -17.24
N ASN A 201 -15.54 9.65 -16.06
CA ASN A 201 -16.20 10.77 -15.44
C ASN A 201 -15.23 11.94 -15.23
N ARG A 202 -15.77 13.11 -14.93
CA ARG A 202 -15.00 14.34 -14.76
C ARG A 202 -13.86 14.18 -13.75
N ARG A 203 -14.10 13.52 -12.59
CA ARG A 203 -13.10 13.35 -11.54
C ARG A 203 -11.95 12.44 -11.98
N ALA A 204 -12.27 11.37 -12.69
CA ALA A 204 -11.25 10.47 -13.24
C ALA A 204 -10.38 11.19 -14.28
N LEU A 205 -11.00 11.94 -15.20
CA LEU A 205 -10.28 12.70 -16.22
C LEU A 205 -9.39 13.78 -15.58
N GLU A 206 -9.89 14.57 -14.65
CA GLU A 206 -9.09 15.56 -13.91
C GLU A 206 -7.92 14.91 -13.15
N SER A 207 -8.11 13.73 -12.56
CA SER A 207 -7.05 13.01 -11.86
C SER A 207 -5.96 12.51 -12.82
N LEU A 208 -6.32 12.02 -14.00
CA LEU A 208 -5.37 11.63 -15.05
C LEU A 208 -4.56 12.82 -15.56
N ILE A 209 -5.21 13.98 -15.75
CA ILE A 209 -4.52 15.21 -16.14
C ILE A 209 -3.56 15.67 -15.03
N LYS A 210 -4.05 15.74 -13.78
CA LYS A 210 -3.27 16.21 -12.63
C LYS A 210 -2.02 15.35 -12.37
N CYS A 211 -2.09 14.04 -12.55
CA CYS A 211 -0.92 13.17 -12.39
C CYS A 211 0.02 13.12 -13.60
N GLY A 212 -0.33 13.80 -14.70
CA GLY A 212 0.48 13.83 -15.92
C GLY A 212 0.32 12.62 -16.81
N ALA A 213 -0.67 11.77 -16.58
CA ALA A 213 -0.89 10.56 -17.38
C ALA A 213 -1.25 10.83 -18.85
N LEU A 214 -1.62 12.06 -19.19
CA LEU A 214 -2.03 12.52 -20.53
C LEU A 214 -1.04 13.54 -21.14
N ASP A 215 0.10 13.82 -20.50
CA ASP A 215 1.02 14.90 -20.91
C ASP A 215 1.54 14.76 -22.36
N ASP A 216 1.66 13.52 -22.87
CA ASP A 216 2.15 13.26 -24.23
C ASP A 216 1.03 13.26 -25.32
N LEU A 217 -0.19 13.71 -24.99
CA LEU A 217 -1.33 13.70 -25.90
C LEU A 217 -1.57 15.05 -26.62
N GLY A 218 -0.53 15.84 -26.83
CA GLY A 218 -0.56 17.04 -27.67
C GLY A 218 -1.07 18.32 -27.00
N CYS A 219 -1.51 18.25 -25.74
CA CYS A 219 -1.99 19.40 -24.97
C CYS A 219 -1.29 19.49 -23.62
N ASN A 220 -1.08 20.71 -23.12
CA ASN A 220 -0.57 20.89 -21.76
C ASN A 220 -1.68 20.74 -20.71
N ARG A 221 -1.31 20.56 -19.43
CA ARG A 221 -2.26 20.28 -18.34
C ARG A 221 -3.29 21.39 -18.15
N ARG A 222 -2.91 22.68 -18.35
CA ARG A 222 -3.83 23.82 -18.24
C ARG A 222 -4.90 23.76 -19.32
N GLN A 223 -4.49 23.55 -20.57
CA GLN A 223 -5.42 23.39 -21.71
C GLN A 223 -6.40 22.25 -21.47
N MET A 224 -5.89 21.08 -21.07
CA MET A 224 -6.72 19.91 -20.79
C MET A 224 -7.73 20.19 -19.67
N LEU A 225 -7.30 20.77 -18.54
CA LEU A 225 -8.20 21.08 -17.41
C LEU A 225 -9.28 22.09 -17.78
N ALA A 226 -8.94 23.13 -18.54
CA ALA A 226 -9.90 24.13 -19.02
C ALA A 226 -10.95 23.51 -19.97
N SER A 227 -10.58 22.47 -20.71
CA SER A 227 -11.41 21.84 -21.72
C SER A 227 -12.27 20.69 -21.21
N VAL A 228 -12.08 20.20 -19.98
CA VAL A 228 -12.79 19.01 -19.43
C VAL A 228 -14.30 19.10 -19.59
N ALA A 229 -14.91 20.22 -19.18
CA ALA A 229 -16.36 20.39 -19.24
C ALA A 229 -16.85 20.39 -20.69
N ILE A 230 -16.21 21.19 -21.55
CA ILE A 230 -16.59 21.36 -22.96
C ILE A 230 -16.51 20.01 -23.70
N VAL A 231 -15.42 19.26 -23.51
CA VAL A 231 -15.24 17.95 -24.17
C VAL A 231 -16.30 16.95 -23.71
N LEU A 232 -16.58 16.85 -22.41
CA LEU A 232 -17.58 15.92 -21.90
C LEU A 232 -18.99 16.28 -22.39
N ASP A 233 -19.35 17.56 -22.38
CA ASP A 233 -20.66 18.04 -22.86
C ASP A 233 -20.83 17.80 -24.38
N THR A 234 -19.76 18.00 -25.16
CA THR A 234 -19.75 17.72 -26.59
C THR A 234 -19.98 16.23 -26.86
N LEU A 235 -19.25 15.35 -26.17
CA LEU A 235 -19.40 13.91 -26.31
C LEU A 235 -20.78 13.41 -25.85
N GLU A 236 -21.37 14.04 -24.83
CA GLU A 236 -22.75 13.73 -24.44
C GLU A 236 -23.77 14.14 -25.50
N ALA A 237 -23.62 15.32 -26.08
CA ALA A 237 -24.48 15.78 -27.15
C ALA A 237 -24.40 14.89 -28.41
N ASP A 238 -23.18 14.46 -28.77
CA ASP A 238 -22.97 13.55 -29.92
C ASP A 238 -23.61 12.18 -29.67
N LYS A 239 -23.51 11.65 -28.45
CA LYS A 239 -24.18 10.39 -28.09
C LYS A 239 -25.69 10.48 -28.17
N ARG A 240 -26.29 11.59 -27.71
CA ARG A 240 -27.75 11.80 -27.81
C ARG A 240 -28.22 11.84 -29.26
N LYS A 241 -27.52 12.55 -30.13
CA LYS A 241 -27.83 12.57 -31.58
C LYS A 241 -27.82 11.17 -32.18
N ASN A 242 -26.82 10.35 -31.86
CA ASN A 242 -26.69 8.99 -32.40
C ASN A 242 -27.75 8.01 -31.86
N VAL A 243 -28.30 8.23 -30.63
CA VAL A 243 -29.33 7.37 -30.02
C VAL A 243 -30.74 7.68 -30.55
N GLU A 244 -31.02 8.92 -30.92
CA GLU A 244 -32.35 9.32 -31.42
C GLU A 244 -32.62 8.87 -32.88
N GLY A 245 -31.66 8.20 -33.56
CA GLY A 245 -31.89 7.57 -34.88
C GLY A 245 -32.31 8.53 -35.98
N GLN A 246 -32.23 9.82 -35.76
CA GLN A 246 -32.34 10.83 -36.79
C GLN A 246 -31.03 10.91 -37.57
N ILE A 247 -30.88 10.01 -38.54
CA ILE A 247 -30.00 10.28 -39.67
C ILE A 247 -30.59 11.56 -40.32
N GLY A 248 -30.01 12.70 -40.00
CA GLY A 248 -30.40 13.94 -40.60
C GLY A 248 -30.28 13.77 -42.12
N PHE A 249 -31.24 14.25 -42.88
CA PHE A 249 -31.25 14.22 -44.34
C PHE A 249 -29.95 14.77 -44.95
N PHE A 250 -29.12 15.46 -44.16
CA PHE A 250 -27.79 15.98 -44.52
C PHE A 250 -26.65 14.97 -44.34
N ASP A 251 -26.81 13.87 -43.59
CA ASP A 251 -25.78 12.83 -43.45
C ASP A 251 -25.71 11.86 -44.64
N VAL A 252 -26.66 11.94 -45.57
CA VAL A 252 -26.70 11.12 -46.80
C VAL A 252 -25.85 11.73 -47.93
N ILE A 253 -25.42 12.97 -47.80
CA ILE A 253 -24.45 13.56 -48.72
C ILE A 253 -23.07 13.35 -48.11
N GLN A 254 -22.52 12.14 -48.28
CA GLN A 254 -21.08 11.93 -48.17
C GLN A 254 -20.38 12.74 -49.23
N THR A 255 -20.08 13.98 -48.94
CA THR A 255 -18.98 14.67 -49.61
C THR A 255 -17.71 14.20 -48.95
N ASP A 256 -16.73 13.79 -49.75
CA ASP A 256 -15.33 13.58 -49.37
C ASP A 256 -14.75 14.87 -48.76
N GLY A 257 -15.11 15.12 -47.50
CA GLY A 257 -14.63 16.25 -46.70
C GLY A 257 -13.95 15.73 -45.44
N PRO A 258 -12.99 16.46 -44.88
CA PRO A 258 -12.18 16.00 -43.75
C PRO A 258 -13.07 15.63 -42.58
N SER A 259 -12.72 14.48 -41.96
CA SER A 259 -13.25 13.97 -40.71
C SER A 259 -13.59 15.07 -39.69
N VAL A 260 -14.71 14.89 -38.97
CA VAL A 260 -15.15 15.66 -37.82
C VAL A 260 -13.96 16.38 -37.14
N GLU A 261 -13.99 17.73 -37.18
CA GLU A 261 -12.92 18.55 -36.63
C GLU A 261 -12.52 18.03 -35.24
N GLU A 262 -11.26 17.60 -35.14
CA GLU A 262 -10.70 17.15 -33.89
C GLU A 262 -10.74 18.35 -32.92
N PHE A 263 -11.43 18.21 -31.78
CA PHE A 263 -11.47 19.29 -30.79
C PHE A 263 -10.05 19.63 -30.34
N VAL A 264 -9.60 20.84 -30.62
CA VAL A 264 -8.31 21.34 -30.20
C VAL A 264 -8.52 22.38 -29.10
N PRO A 265 -7.99 22.17 -27.91
CA PRO A 265 -8.05 23.13 -26.84
C PRO A 265 -7.39 24.48 -27.22
N GLU A 266 -7.93 25.58 -26.71
CA GLU A 266 -7.31 26.91 -26.93
C GLU A 266 -5.86 26.94 -26.45
N PRO A 267 -4.96 27.60 -27.19
CA PRO A 267 -3.57 27.77 -26.77
C PRO A 267 -3.47 28.53 -25.44
N MET A 268 -2.88 27.88 -24.44
CA MET A 268 -2.66 28.47 -23.11
C MET A 268 -1.23 28.17 -22.66
N PRO A 269 -0.58 29.06 -21.88
CA PRO A 269 0.70 28.77 -21.25
C PRO A 269 0.51 27.63 -20.24
N ASP A 270 1.48 26.71 -20.16
CA ASP A 270 1.40 25.58 -19.23
C ASP A 270 1.43 26.05 -17.76
N ILE A 271 1.06 25.13 -16.90
CA ILE A 271 1.12 25.28 -15.43
C ILE A 271 2.60 25.29 -15.00
N CYS A 272 2.96 26.11 -14.03
CA CYS A 272 4.34 26.12 -13.52
C CYS A 272 4.69 24.80 -12.79
N GLN A 273 5.98 24.50 -12.68
CA GLN A 273 6.44 23.25 -12.10
C GLN A 273 5.96 23.03 -10.66
N SER A 274 5.94 24.07 -9.84
CA SER A 274 5.46 23.98 -8.46
C SER A 274 3.98 23.60 -8.38
N GLU A 275 3.14 24.16 -9.25
CA GLU A 275 1.71 23.78 -9.33
C GLU A 275 1.53 22.35 -9.83
N LYS A 276 2.32 21.90 -10.83
CA LYS A 276 2.31 20.50 -11.28
C LYS A 276 2.61 19.53 -10.15
N LEU A 277 3.63 19.81 -9.34
CA LEU A 277 4.00 19.00 -8.18
C LEU A 277 2.88 18.94 -7.13
N ILE A 278 2.19 20.06 -6.87
CA ILE A 278 1.04 20.09 -5.96
C ILE A 278 -0.09 19.19 -6.49
N MET A 279 -0.41 19.28 -7.78
CA MET A 279 -1.44 18.45 -8.41
C MET A 279 -1.09 16.97 -8.38
N GLU A 280 0.14 16.61 -8.69
CA GLU A 280 0.63 15.23 -8.61
C GLU A 280 0.46 14.66 -7.21
N LYS A 281 0.91 15.40 -6.19
CA LYS A 281 0.79 15.00 -4.79
C LYS A 281 -0.67 14.87 -4.33
N GLU A 282 -1.56 15.73 -4.81
CA GLU A 282 -2.99 15.67 -4.49
C GLU A 282 -3.60 14.32 -4.90
N VAL A 283 -3.30 13.85 -6.11
CA VAL A 283 -3.96 12.66 -6.69
C VAL A 283 -3.16 11.36 -6.56
N THR A 284 -1.86 11.42 -6.28
CA THR A 284 -1.00 10.22 -6.14
C THR A 284 -0.37 10.08 -4.76
N GLY A 285 -0.43 11.14 -3.94
CA GLY A 285 0.27 11.20 -2.64
C GLY A 285 1.76 11.50 -2.74
N MET A 286 2.33 11.65 -3.93
CA MET A 286 3.76 11.85 -4.18
C MET A 286 4.01 12.96 -5.22
N TYR A 287 5.24 13.46 -5.23
CA TYR A 287 5.78 14.28 -6.32
C TYR A 287 6.38 13.33 -7.36
N LEU A 288 5.93 13.39 -8.61
CA LEU A 288 6.34 12.47 -9.68
C LEU A 288 7.36 13.10 -10.64
N SER A 289 7.15 14.37 -11.01
CA SER A 289 7.97 15.07 -12.02
C SER A 289 9.14 15.86 -11.42
N GLY A 290 9.34 15.82 -10.10
CA GLY A 290 10.42 16.53 -9.41
C GLY A 290 10.21 16.59 -7.91
N HIS A 291 10.96 17.46 -7.24
CA HIS A 291 10.80 17.71 -5.81
C HIS A 291 10.73 19.22 -5.55
N PRO A 292 9.86 19.72 -4.65
CA PRO A 292 9.73 21.16 -4.38
C PRO A 292 11.04 21.83 -3.95
N MET A 293 11.93 21.07 -3.32
CA MET A 293 13.25 21.57 -2.88
C MET A 293 14.32 21.60 -3.99
N SER A 294 14.02 21.06 -5.18
CA SER A 294 15.05 20.97 -6.26
C SER A 294 15.58 22.35 -6.67
N GLU A 295 14.72 23.38 -6.68
CA GLU A 295 15.10 24.75 -7.00
C GLU A 295 16.01 25.39 -5.92
N TYR A 296 15.93 24.87 -4.69
CA TYR A 296 16.69 25.40 -3.54
C TYR A 296 17.99 24.65 -3.27
N LEU A 297 18.26 23.52 -3.95
CA LEU A 297 19.49 22.75 -3.76
C LEU A 297 20.77 23.58 -3.92
N PRO A 298 20.90 24.47 -4.92
CA PRO A 298 22.11 25.31 -5.04
C PRO A 298 22.31 26.29 -3.88
N VAL A 299 21.20 26.70 -3.22
CA VAL A 299 21.25 27.56 -2.03
C VAL A 299 21.58 26.75 -0.80
N TYR A 300 21.00 25.56 -0.69
CA TYR A 300 21.24 24.60 0.40
C TYR A 300 22.73 24.29 0.56
N ASP A 301 23.42 23.99 -0.53
CA ASP A 301 24.84 23.70 -0.52
C ASP A 301 25.69 24.92 -0.10
N LYS A 302 25.28 26.13 -0.53
CA LYS A 302 25.99 27.39 -0.19
C LYS A 302 25.88 27.78 1.29
N ILE A 303 24.75 27.53 1.93
CA ILE A 303 24.54 27.88 3.35
C ILE A 303 24.99 26.78 4.32
N GLY A 304 25.51 25.65 3.80
CA GLY A 304 25.96 24.53 4.63
C GLY A 304 24.84 23.91 5.48
N ALA A 305 23.62 23.92 4.97
CA ALA A 305 22.48 23.32 5.67
C ALA A 305 22.70 21.80 5.84
N ARG A 306 22.29 21.26 6.98
CA ARG A 306 22.40 19.83 7.29
C ARG A 306 21.04 19.15 7.20
N LYS A 307 21.02 17.90 6.81
CA LYS A 307 19.79 17.09 6.84
C LYS A 307 19.36 16.85 8.28
N ILE A 308 18.05 16.89 8.53
CA ILE A 308 17.51 16.61 9.86
C ILE A 308 17.89 15.20 10.35
N GLY A 309 17.99 14.21 9.43
CA GLY A 309 18.45 12.87 9.75
C GLY A 309 19.85 12.85 10.33
N ASP A 310 20.80 13.55 9.70
CA ASP A 310 22.21 13.63 10.14
C ASP A 310 22.32 14.31 11.52
N ILE A 311 21.48 15.33 11.76
CA ILE A 311 21.42 15.99 13.07
C ILE A 311 20.89 15.05 14.17
N LEU A 312 19.88 14.25 13.85
CA LEU A 312 19.28 13.31 14.79
C LEU A 312 20.21 12.11 15.09
N GLU A 313 21.03 11.69 14.12
CA GLU A 313 22.06 10.66 14.34
C GLU A 313 23.15 11.19 15.29
N ASP A 314 23.66 12.39 15.05
CA ASP A 314 24.66 13.02 15.94
C ASP A 314 24.14 13.14 17.39
N ILE A 315 22.86 13.47 17.59
CA ILE A 315 22.27 13.56 18.93
C ILE A 315 22.21 12.17 19.59
N ARG A 316 21.91 11.11 18.83
CA ARG A 316 21.87 9.73 19.36
C ARG A 316 23.25 9.18 19.71
N GLU A 317 24.30 9.57 18.99
CA GLU A 317 25.67 9.18 19.29
C GLU A 317 26.26 9.90 20.51
N GLN A 318 25.67 11.02 20.91
CA GLN A 318 26.10 11.82 22.08
C GLN A 318 25.34 11.48 23.37
N THR A 319 24.33 10.57 23.30
CA THR A 319 23.51 10.12 24.43
C THR A 319 23.78 8.66 24.77
#